data_3ace530e3dcefb5b198e6670ac18871a
#
_entry.id   3ace530e3dcefb5b198e6670ac18871a
#
_cell.length_a   1.000
_cell.length_b   1.000
_cell.length_c   1.000
_cell.angle_alpha   90.00
_cell.angle_beta   90.00
_cell.angle_gamma   90.00
#
_symmetry.space_group_name_H-M   'P 1'
#
loop_
_entity.id
_entity.type
_entity.pdbx_description
1 polymer ?
#
loop_
_entity_poly.entity_id
_entity_poly.type
_entity_poly.pdbx_seq_one_letter_code
_entity_poly.pdbx_strand_id
1 'polypeptide(L)'
;QEPAEEDAESGEAAPNSGALEEQNQTLARKVKELRGALHDAERTSSHLREQLRDAKQGWEVDRSELVQLRETLYRLRAGEDAEDEDSGPLVALPWQVKRRVVVYGGHDSWRKAVKPLLPGARFYDREELTDLNTVRGADVVWLQVNAMSHKYYYRIIDAARKHNIPVRYFGSASAKKCAVQLALDELAAERGRDEV
;
A
#
# COMPACT_ATOMS: atom_id res chain seq x y z
N GLN A 1 -80.07 -27.87 -53.29
CA GLN A 1 -79.04 -26.87 -53.71
C GLN A 1 -78.00 -26.76 -52.56
N GLU A 2 -76.89 -27.44 -52.77
CA GLU A 2 -75.66 -27.25 -51.97
C GLU A 2 -74.85 -26.11 -52.59
N PRO A 3 -74.16 -25.35 -51.82
CA PRO A 3 -72.95 -24.65 -52.32
C PRO A 3 -71.69 -25.27 -51.74
N ALA A 4 -70.74 -25.36 -52.63
CA ALA A 4 -69.42 -25.92 -52.53
C ALA A 4 -68.55 -25.26 -51.41
N GLU A 5 -67.88 -26.13 -50.71
CA GLU A 5 -66.75 -25.75 -49.84
C GLU A 5 -65.47 -25.43 -50.69
N GLU A 6 -65.02 -24.19 -50.69
CA GLU A 6 -63.76 -23.83 -51.23
C GLU A 6 -62.70 -24.14 -50.15
N ASP A 7 -61.94 -25.21 -50.36
CA ASP A 7 -60.72 -25.53 -49.64
C ASP A 7 -59.64 -24.48 -49.97
N ALA A 8 -59.41 -23.56 -49.09
CA ALA A 8 -58.23 -22.71 -49.12
C ALA A 8 -57.04 -23.49 -48.54
N GLU A 9 -56.34 -24.22 -49.41
CA GLU A 9 -54.99 -24.72 -49.08
C GLU A 9 -54.06 -23.54 -48.81
N SER A 10 -53.79 -23.26 -47.52
CA SER A 10 -52.67 -22.42 -47.10
C SER A 10 -51.37 -23.18 -47.33
N GLY A 11 -50.76 -22.97 -48.47
CA GLY A 11 -49.45 -23.48 -48.80
C GLY A 11 -48.39 -22.89 -47.87
N GLU A 12 -48.18 -23.54 -46.75
CA GLU A 12 -47.00 -23.25 -45.92
C GLU A 12 -45.77 -23.75 -46.68
N ALA A 13 -45.03 -22.78 -47.22
CA ALA A 13 -43.81 -23.05 -48.00
C ALA A 13 -42.85 -23.80 -47.08
N ALA A 14 -42.62 -25.07 -47.33
CA ALA A 14 -41.66 -25.90 -46.61
C ALA A 14 -40.30 -25.16 -46.61
N PRO A 15 -39.66 -25.00 -45.42
CA PRO A 15 -38.40 -24.30 -45.34
C PRO A 15 -37.37 -24.98 -46.23
N ASN A 16 -36.68 -24.18 -47.05
CA ASN A 16 -35.71 -24.63 -48.04
C ASN A 16 -34.62 -25.46 -47.32
N SER A 17 -34.72 -26.80 -47.41
CA SER A 17 -33.87 -27.79 -46.74
C SER A 17 -32.38 -27.49 -47.01
N GLY A 18 -32.02 -27.03 -48.18
CA GLY A 18 -30.66 -26.68 -48.56
C GLY A 18 -30.11 -25.47 -47.75
N ALA A 19 -30.96 -24.44 -47.53
CA ALA A 19 -30.52 -23.28 -46.74
C ALA A 19 -30.31 -23.63 -45.26
N LEU A 20 -31.12 -24.53 -44.70
CA LEU A 20 -30.96 -25.04 -43.32
C LEU A 20 -29.69 -25.89 -43.19
N GLU A 21 -29.37 -26.72 -44.17
CA GLU A 21 -28.16 -27.52 -44.21
C GLU A 21 -26.89 -26.65 -44.26
N GLU A 22 -26.91 -25.60 -45.09
CA GLU A 22 -25.80 -24.64 -45.19
C GLU A 22 -25.61 -23.86 -43.89
N GLN A 23 -26.70 -23.43 -43.24
CA GLN A 23 -26.64 -22.81 -41.91
C GLN A 23 -26.08 -23.75 -40.86
N ASN A 24 -26.52 -25.00 -40.84
CA ASN A 24 -26.03 -26.01 -39.91
C ASN A 24 -24.53 -26.30 -40.10
N GLN A 25 -24.05 -26.37 -41.35
CA GLN A 25 -22.63 -26.54 -41.65
C GLN A 25 -21.83 -25.32 -41.16
N THR A 26 -22.34 -24.11 -41.38
CA THR A 26 -21.71 -22.87 -40.95
C THR A 26 -21.63 -22.80 -39.41
N LEU A 27 -22.73 -23.13 -38.72
CA LEU A 27 -22.76 -23.20 -37.26
C LEU A 27 -21.82 -24.28 -36.71
N ALA A 28 -21.76 -25.45 -37.35
CA ALA A 28 -20.85 -26.52 -36.95
C ALA A 28 -19.36 -26.07 -37.05
N ARG A 29 -19.00 -25.34 -38.12
CA ARG A 29 -17.65 -24.76 -38.26
C ARG A 29 -17.36 -23.75 -37.13
N LYS A 30 -18.28 -22.80 -36.90
CA LYS A 30 -18.17 -21.80 -35.80
C LYS A 30 -18.04 -22.48 -34.42
N VAL A 31 -18.84 -23.51 -34.16
CA VAL A 31 -18.75 -24.26 -32.90
C VAL A 31 -17.37 -24.93 -32.74
N LYS A 32 -16.82 -25.49 -33.82
CA LYS A 32 -15.48 -26.09 -33.80
C LYS A 32 -14.39 -25.05 -33.55
N GLU A 33 -14.45 -23.89 -34.21
CA GLU A 33 -13.52 -22.77 -34.01
C GLU A 33 -13.59 -22.23 -32.58
N LEU A 34 -14.81 -21.97 -32.06
CA LEU A 34 -14.99 -21.48 -30.70
C LEU A 34 -14.53 -22.47 -29.62
N ARG A 35 -14.72 -23.77 -29.83
CA ARG A 35 -14.18 -24.81 -28.94
C ARG A 35 -12.66 -24.82 -28.93
N GLY A 36 -12.01 -24.65 -30.11
CA GLY A 36 -10.59 -24.50 -30.22
C GLY A 36 -10.07 -23.28 -29.47
N ALA A 37 -10.67 -22.13 -29.73
CA ALA A 37 -10.31 -20.88 -29.06
C ALA A 37 -10.51 -20.93 -27.53
N LEU A 38 -11.59 -21.57 -27.07
CA LEU A 38 -11.85 -21.79 -25.64
C LEU A 38 -10.74 -22.65 -25.02
N HIS A 39 -10.38 -23.76 -25.65
CA HIS A 39 -9.31 -24.64 -25.15
C HIS A 39 -7.97 -23.91 -25.06
N ASP A 40 -7.61 -23.11 -26.08
CA ASP A 40 -6.37 -22.33 -26.07
C ASP A 40 -6.40 -21.24 -24.99
N ALA A 41 -7.55 -20.57 -24.80
CA ALA A 41 -7.73 -19.59 -23.74
C ALA A 41 -7.63 -20.21 -22.34
N GLU A 42 -8.21 -21.38 -22.12
CA GLU A 42 -8.08 -22.14 -20.87
C GLU A 42 -6.65 -22.53 -20.57
N ARG A 43 -5.92 -23.01 -21.59
CA ARG A 43 -4.51 -23.35 -21.48
C ARG A 43 -3.65 -22.14 -21.09
N THR A 44 -3.87 -21.03 -21.79
CA THR A 44 -3.19 -19.76 -21.50
C THR A 44 -3.51 -19.25 -20.10
N SER A 45 -4.78 -19.30 -19.71
CA SER A 45 -5.22 -18.92 -18.37
C SER A 45 -4.57 -19.76 -17.27
N SER A 46 -4.47 -21.08 -17.48
CA SER A 46 -3.82 -21.99 -16.53
C SER A 46 -2.33 -21.66 -16.39
N HIS A 47 -1.64 -21.45 -17.50
CA HIS A 47 -0.23 -21.09 -17.51
C HIS A 47 0.04 -19.74 -16.81
N LEU A 48 -0.77 -18.72 -17.10
CA LEU A 48 -0.66 -17.42 -16.45
C LEU A 48 -0.93 -17.49 -14.94
N ARG A 49 -1.88 -18.34 -14.51
CA ARG A 49 -2.14 -18.56 -13.09
C ARG A 49 -0.95 -19.20 -12.37
N GLU A 50 -0.29 -20.14 -13.02
CA GLU A 50 0.92 -20.76 -12.50
C GLU A 50 2.07 -19.77 -12.39
N GLN A 51 2.34 -19.00 -13.44
CA GLN A 51 3.34 -17.93 -13.41
C GLN A 51 3.06 -16.89 -12.32
N LEU A 52 1.80 -16.50 -12.15
CA LEU A 52 1.40 -15.55 -11.11
C LEU A 52 1.64 -16.13 -9.69
N ARG A 53 1.36 -17.41 -9.50
CA ARG A 53 1.61 -18.09 -8.22
C ARG A 53 3.11 -18.12 -7.90
N ASP A 54 3.93 -18.49 -8.88
CA ASP A 54 5.37 -18.60 -8.70
C ASP A 54 6.01 -17.22 -8.48
N ALA A 55 5.57 -16.20 -9.21
CA ALA A 55 5.99 -14.82 -9.00
C ALA A 55 5.59 -14.28 -7.61
N LYS A 56 4.40 -14.60 -7.12
CA LYS A 56 3.97 -14.24 -5.77
C LYS A 56 4.82 -14.92 -4.70
N GLN A 57 5.13 -16.20 -4.87
CA GLN A 57 5.95 -16.94 -3.93
C GLN A 57 7.38 -16.38 -3.90
N GLY A 58 8.00 -16.11 -5.05
CA GLY A 58 9.29 -15.45 -5.15
C GLY A 58 9.27 -14.08 -4.45
N TRP A 59 8.26 -13.26 -4.71
CA TRP A 59 8.13 -11.95 -4.09
C TRP A 59 7.98 -12.00 -2.56
N GLU A 60 7.31 -13.02 -2.02
CA GLU A 60 7.20 -13.21 -0.57
C GLU A 60 8.56 -13.57 0.06
N VAL A 61 9.36 -14.42 -0.61
CA VAL A 61 10.73 -14.75 -0.18
C VAL A 61 11.60 -13.49 -0.20
N ASP A 62 11.67 -12.78 -1.32
CA ASP A 62 12.45 -11.54 -1.45
C ASP A 62 12.05 -10.51 -0.39
N ARG A 63 10.74 -10.38 -0.13
CA ARG A 63 10.23 -9.47 0.89
C ARG A 63 10.71 -9.85 2.28
N SER A 64 10.71 -11.14 2.62
CA SER A 64 11.20 -11.62 3.93
C SER A 64 12.68 -11.36 4.10
N GLU A 65 13.49 -11.59 3.06
CA GLU A 65 14.92 -11.29 3.06
C GLU A 65 15.20 -9.79 3.22
N LEU A 66 14.46 -8.93 2.50
CA LEU A 66 14.58 -7.48 2.64
C LEU A 66 14.24 -7.01 4.06
N VAL A 67 13.26 -7.62 4.72
CA VAL A 67 12.94 -7.30 6.12
C VAL A 67 14.09 -7.67 7.03
N GLN A 68 14.67 -8.86 6.86
CA GLN A 68 15.81 -9.33 7.67
C GLN A 68 17.07 -8.47 7.44
N LEU A 69 17.38 -8.12 6.19
CA LEU A 69 18.50 -7.25 5.86
C LEU A 69 18.33 -5.85 6.47
N ARG A 70 17.13 -5.28 6.39
CA ARG A 70 16.82 -3.98 7.00
C ARG A 70 16.98 -4.02 8.52
N GLU A 71 16.50 -5.08 9.15
CA GLU A 71 16.65 -5.26 10.61
C GLU A 71 18.14 -5.38 11.00
N THR A 72 18.92 -6.13 10.22
CA THR A 72 20.38 -6.26 10.45
C THR A 72 21.09 -4.93 10.28
N LEU A 73 20.81 -4.20 9.21
CA LEU A 73 21.36 -2.85 8.99
C LEU A 73 20.93 -1.87 10.08
N TYR A 74 19.70 -1.98 10.56
CA TYR A 74 19.23 -1.16 11.67
C TYR A 74 20.03 -1.42 12.95
N ARG A 75 20.29 -2.71 13.27
CA ARG A 75 21.09 -3.09 14.45
C ARG A 75 22.53 -2.62 14.33
N LEU A 76 23.16 -2.77 13.16
CA LEU A 76 24.53 -2.31 12.93
C LEU A 76 24.63 -0.79 13.09
N ARG A 77 23.72 -0.02 12.47
CA ARG A 77 23.71 1.44 12.62
C ARG A 77 23.41 1.88 14.05
N ALA A 78 22.52 1.20 14.75
CA ALA A 78 22.25 1.49 16.17
C ALA A 78 23.49 1.21 17.04
N GLY A 79 24.30 0.19 16.69
CA GLY A 79 25.57 -0.10 17.33
C GLY A 79 26.63 0.99 17.06
N GLU A 80 26.81 1.39 15.81
CA GLU A 80 27.71 2.49 15.40
C GLU A 80 27.29 3.82 16.06
N ASP A 81 25.98 4.10 16.15
CA ASP A 81 25.47 5.29 16.84
C ASP A 81 25.73 5.27 18.37
N ALA A 82 25.94 4.08 18.96
CA ALA A 82 26.23 3.97 20.39
C ALA A 82 27.69 4.29 20.74
N GLU A 83 28.62 4.13 19.79
CA GLU A 83 30.04 4.43 19.98
C GLU A 83 30.36 5.95 19.94
N ASP A 84 29.48 6.78 19.33
CA ASP A 84 29.60 8.24 19.25
C ASP A 84 28.99 8.98 20.48
N GLU A 85 28.85 8.31 21.62
CA GLU A 85 28.19 8.89 22.81
C GLU A 85 28.98 9.98 23.56
N ASP A 86 30.18 10.37 23.13
CA ASP A 86 31.05 11.33 23.87
C ASP A 86 30.62 12.81 23.70
N SER A 87 29.69 13.13 22.84
CA SER A 87 28.99 14.42 22.83
C SER A 87 27.75 14.34 23.70
N GLY A 88 27.84 14.80 24.93
CA GLY A 88 26.70 14.83 25.85
C GLY A 88 25.44 15.40 25.21
N PRO A 89 24.24 14.96 25.61
CA PRO A 89 23.00 15.39 25.00
C PRO A 89 22.83 16.89 25.15
N LEU A 90 22.70 17.61 24.03
CA LEU A 90 22.39 19.06 23.97
C LEU A 90 21.05 19.38 24.66
N VAL A 91 20.25 18.36 24.96
CA VAL A 91 18.93 18.45 25.58
C VAL A 91 18.74 17.31 26.58
N ALA A 92 18.19 17.65 27.76
CA ALA A 92 17.86 16.63 28.77
C ALA A 92 16.67 15.76 28.32
N LEU A 93 16.84 14.45 28.44
CA LEU A 93 15.78 13.46 28.16
C LEU A 93 15.31 12.82 29.49
N PRO A 94 14.03 12.45 29.64
CA PRO A 94 12.96 12.57 28.65
C PRO A 94 12.53 14.03 28.40
N TRP A 95 12.20 14.35 27.11
CA TRP A 95 11.71 15.66 26.70
C TRP A 95 10.19 15.66 26.62
N GLN A 96 9.55 16.56 27.36
CA GLN A 96 8.09 16.73 27.31
C GLN A 96 7.68 17.49 26.04
N VAL A 97 7.09 16.79 25.09
CA VAL A 97 6.62 17.35 23.84
C VAL A 97 5.36 18.20 24.09
N LYS A 98 5.41 19.48 23.72
CA LYS A 98 4.33 20.47 23.95
C LYS A 98 3.39 20.60 22.75
N ARG A 99 3.96 20.56 21.52
CA ARG A 99 3.16 20.59 20.29
C ARG A 99 2.46 19.24 20.06
N ARG A 100 1.43 19.25 19.23
CA ARG A 100 0.78 18.01 18.78
C ARG A 100 1.68 17.31 17.73
N VAL A 101 2.68 16.61 18.21
CA VAL A 101 3.63 15.84 17.38
C VAL A 101 3.09 14.46 17.13
N VAL A 102 3.07 14.08 15.86
CA VAL A 102 2.70 12.74 15.40
C VAL A 102 3.89 12.08 14.71
N VAL A 103 4.23 10.88 15.13
CA VAL A 103 5.37 10.10 14.63
C VAL A 103 4.86 8.85 13.92
N TYR A 104 5.30 8.67 12.68
CA TYR A 104 4.96 7.49 11.88
C TYR A 104 6.21 6.69 11.51
N GLY A 105 6.05 5.37 11.46
CA GLY A 105 7.09 4.43 11.06
C GLY A 105 8.00 4.00 12.19
N GLY A 106 9.18 3.53 11.82
CA GLY A 106 10.12 2.88 12.74
C GLY A 106 9.74 1.45 13.09
N HIS A 107 10.73 0.64 13.47
CA HIS A 107 10.52 -0.69 13.99
C HIS A 107 9.87 -0.65 15.38
N ASP A 108 9.23 -1.73 15.76
CA ASP A 108 8.58 -1.87 17.06
C ASP A 108 9.57 -1.68 18.23
N SER A 109 10.77 -2.25 18.11
CA SER A 109 11.87 -2.06 19.06
C SER A 109 12.28 -0.59 19.21
N TRP A 110 12.39 0.14 18.08
CA TRP A 110 12.70 1.56 18.08
C TRP A 110 11.57 2.37 18.72
N ARG A 111 10.31 2.11 18.38
CA ARG A 111 9.16 2.81 18.98
C ARG A 111 9.09 2.60 20.49
N LYS A 112 9.33 1.36 20.96
CA LYS A 112 9.39 1.06 22.39
C LYS A 112 10.51 1.82 23.11
N ALA A 113 11.64 2.03 22.45
CA ALA A 113 12.78 2.75 22.99
C ALA A 113 12.59 4.28 22.98
N VAL A 114 12.00 4.85 21.91
CA VAL A 114 11.86 6.31 21.77
C VAL A 114 10.65 6.88 22.53
N LYS A 115 9.58 6.11 22.66
CA LYS A 115 8.32 6.56 23.30
C LYS A 115 8.50 7.08 24.74
N PRO A 116 9.26 6.43 25.63
CA PRO A 116 9.52 6.97 26.97
C PRO A 116 10.41 8.22 26.96
N LEU A 117 11.21 8.46 25.92
CA LEU A 117 12.05 9.63 25.78
C LEU A 117 11.32 10.87 25.31
N LEU A 118 10.12 10.72 24.73
CA LEU A 118 9.29 11.79 24.15
C LEU A 118 7.84 11.71 24.65
N PRO A 119 7.60 11.87 25.93
CA PRO A 119 6.24 11.93 26.45
C PRO A 119 5.48 13.12 25.82
N GLY A 120 4.23 12.87 25.43
CA GLY A 120 3.40 13.82 24.70
C GLY A 120 3.37 13.61 23.18
N ALA A 121 4.39 13.02 22.57
CA ALA A 121 4.34 12.63 21.17
C ALA A 121 3.43 11.40 20.96
N ARG A 122 2.71 11.39 19.84
CA ARG A 122 1.84 10.26 19.45
C ARG A 122 2.52 9.42 18.38
N PHE A 123 2.66 8.12 18.66
CA PHE A 123 3.31 7.16 17.77
C PHE A 123 2.27 6.24 17.14
N TYR A 124 2.28 6.16 15.82
CA TYR A 124 1.36 5.33 15.04
C TYR A 124 2.08 4.26 14.24
N ASP A 125 1.51 3.06 14.27
CA ASP A 125 1.98 1.93 13.51
C ASP A 125 1.32 1.85 12.13
N ARG A 126 1.84 0.92 11.33
CA ARG A 126 1.38 0.58 9.99
C ARG A 126 -0.08 0.15 9.94
N GLU A 127 -0.57 -0.52 11.00
CA GLU A 127 -1.91 -1.09 11.07
C GLU A 127 -2.98 -0.08 11.51
N GLU A 128 -2.61 0.95 12.25
CA GLU A 128 -3.53 1.97 12.77
C GLU A 128 -3.92 3.05 11.75
N LEU A 129 -3.40 2.96 10.52
CA LEU A 129 -3.59 3.97 9.47
C LEU A 129 -4.86 3.78 8.63
N THR A 130 -5.90 3.29 9.22
CA THR A 130 -7.23 3.38 8.58
C THR A 130 -7.73 4.83 8.60
N ASP A 131 -7.25 5.65 9.55
CA ASP A 131 -7.72 7.02 9.72
C ASP A 131 -6.57 8.06 9.70
N LEU A 132 -6.44 8.77 8.57
CA LEU A 132 -5.52 9.91 8.42
C LEU A 132 -6.00 11.18 9.13
N ASN A 133 -7.11 11.15 9.87
CA ASN A 133 -7.57 12.28 10.69
C ASN A 133 -6.55 12.65 11.77
N THR A 134 -5.69 11.70 12.18
CA THR A 134 -4.59 11.95 13.11
C THR A 134 -3.57 12.96 12.56
N VAL A 135 -3.32 12.95 11.26
CA VAL A 135 -2.46 13.94 10.57
C VAL A 135 -3.10 15.32 10.64
N ARG A 136 -4.40 15.43 10.35
CA ARG A 136 -5.13 16.71 10.35
C ARG A 136 -5.04 17.47 11.67
N GLY A 137 -4.94 16.76 12.79
CA GLY A 137 -4.84 17.35 14.12
C GLY A 137 -3.41 17.62 14.59
N ALA A 138 -2.38 17.33 13.79
CA ALA A 138 -0.99 17.51 14.17
C ALA A 138 -0.48 18.92 13.86
N ASP A 139 0.45 19.41 14.67
CA ASP A 139 1.22 20.63 14.39
C ASP A 139 2.48 20.32 13.55
N VAL A 140 3.00 19.10 13.67
CA VAL A 140 4.11 18.57 12.88
C VAL A 140 4.03 17.04 12.80
N VAL A 141 4.44 16.50 11.66
CA VAL A 141 4.55 15.06 11.41
C VAL A 141 6.02 14.68 11.31
N TRP A 142 6.46 13.70 12.07
CA TRP A 142 7.79 13.12 12.01
C TRP A 142 7.76 11.73 11.40
N LEU A 143 8.70 11.45 10.52
CA LEU A 143 8.78 10.19 9.79
C LEU A 143 10.08 9.45 10.09
N GLN A 144 9.97 8.19 10.53
CA GLN A 144 11.08 7.25 10.56
C GLN A 144 10.96 6.30 9.36
N VAL A 145 11.65 6.65 8.28
CA VAL A 145 11.46 6.00 6.96
C VAL A 145 12.07 4.61 6.85
N ASN A 146 13.00 4.23 7.74
CA ASN A 146 13.76 2.99 7.66
C ASN A 146 12.89 1.71 7.70
N ALA A 147 11.68 1.77 8.21
CA ALA A 147 10.74 0.65 8.31
C ALA A 147 9.35 0.98 7.74
N MET A 148 9.31 1.84 6.73
CA MET A 148 8.06 2.33 6.14
C MET A 148 7.94 1.84 4.69
N SER A 149 6.75 1.36 4.27
CA SER A 149 6.49 1.05 2.86
C SER A 149 6.24 2.33 2.06
N HIS A 150 6.61 2.32 0.76
CA HIS A 150 6.37 3.46 -0.13
C HIS A 150 4.89 3.89 -0.15
N LYS A 151 3.97 2.95 -0.25
CA LYS A 151 2.53 3.23 -0.25
C LYS A 151 2.09 3.99 1.01
N TYR A 152 2.62 3.60 2.17
CA TYR A 152 2.35 4.21 3.45
C TYR A 152 2.93 5.63 3.54
N TYR A 153 4.20 5.77 3.14
CA TYR A 153 4.89 7.04 3.05
C TYR A 153 4.11 8.08 2.24
N TYR A 154 3.74 7.75 1.00
CA TYR A 154 3.02 8.70 0.14
C TYR A 154 1.66 9.11 0.69
N ARG A 155 0.92 8.18 1.30
CA ARG A 155 -0.36 8.52 1.94
C ARG A 155 -0.22 9.54 3.05
N ILE A 156 0.83 9.44 3.88
CA ILE A 156 1.08 10.41 4.95
C ILE A 156 1.49 11.75 4.37
N ILE A 157 2.41 11.76 3.39
CA ILE A 157 2.85 12.99 2.73
C ILE A 157 1.68 13.72 2.08
N ASP A 158 0.82 13.03 1.35
CA ASP A 158 -0.35 13.62 0.71
C ASP A 158 -1.33 14.20 1.73
N ALA A 159 -1.57 13.48 2.84
CA ALA A 159 -2.40 13.97 3.92
C ALA A 159 -1.80 15.22 4.60
N ALA A 160 -0.50 15.22 4.87
CA ALA A 160 0.18 16.37 5.45
C ALA A 160 0.14 17.59 4.52
N ARG A 161 0.40 17.40 3.23
CA ARG A 161 0.30 18.46 2.19
C ARG A 161 -1.11 19.04 2.12
N LYS A 162 -2.14 18.18 2.11
CA LYS A 162 -3.54 18.61 2.05
C LYS A 162 -3.93 19.53 3.20
N HIS A 163 -3.28 19.40 4.35
CA HIS A 163 -3.57 20.18 5.56
C HIS A 163 -2.48 21.20 5.90
N ASN A 164 -1.50 21.43 5.02
CA ASN A 164 -0.36 22.33 5.22
C ASN A 164 0.43 22.03 6.51
N ILE A 165 0.57 20.74 6.86
CA ILE A 165 1.29 20.32 8.05
C ILE A 165 2.75 20.04 7.69
N PRO A 166 3.73 20.64 8.38
CA PRO A 166 5.14 20.41 8.13
C PRO A 166 5.51 18.95 8.43
N VAL A 167 6.34 18.39 7.54
CA VAL A 167 6.88 17.03 7.69
C VAL A 167 8.37 17.12 7.98
N ARG A 168 8.82 16.36 8.96
CA ARG A 168 10.21 16.21 9.39
C ARG A 168 10.63 14.74 9.29
N TYR A 169 11.91 14.51 9.20
CA TYR A 169 12.49 13.18 9.06
C TYR A 169 13.53 12.95 10.13
N PHE A 170 13.50 11.77 10.74
CA PHE A 170 14.58 11.34 11.61
C PHE A 170 15.81 10.96 10.79
N GLY A 171 16.94 11.55 11.13
CA GLY A 171 18.23 11.32 10.45
C GLY A 171 19.02 10.12 10.98
N SER A 172 18.58 9.53 12.11
CA SER A 172 19.29 8.43 12.78
C SER A 172 18.36 7.24 13.03
N ALA A 173 18.96 6.07 13.22
CA ALA A 173 18.28 4.86 13.70
C ALA A 173 18.24 4.81 15.24
N SER A 174 19.07 5.55 15.93
CA SER A 174 19.11 5.61 17.40
C SER A 174 17.89 6.33 17.97
N ALA A 175 17.19 5.69 18.89
CA ALA A 175 16.04 6.29 19.58
C ALA A 175 16.43 7.56 20.34
N LYS A 176 17.61 7.56 20.99
CA LYS A 176 18.14 8.69 21.77
C LYS A 176 18.47 9.90 20.85
N LYS A 177 19.19 9.68 19.73
CA LYS A 177 19.49 10.72 18.74
C LYS A 177 18.21 11.28 18.10
N CYS A 178 17.21 10.42 17.80
CA CYS A 178 15.91 10.86 17.30
C CYS A 178 15.15 11.73 18.33
N ALA A 179 15.19 11.35 19.61
CA ALA A 179 14.55 12.12 20.67
C ALA A 179 15.20 13.51 20.83
N VAL A 180 16.53 13.58 20.80
CA VAL A 180 17.28 14.85 20.83
C VAL A 180 16.95 15.71 19.61
N GLN A 181 16.91 15.12 18.40
CA GLN A 181 16.59 15.83 17.17
C GLN A 181 15.21 16.48 17.23
N LEU A 182 14.19 15.73 17.71
CA LEU A 182 12.84 16.25 17.86
C LEU A 182 12.78 17.36 18.93
N ALA A 183 13.45 17.18 20.06
CA ALA A 183 13.51 18.18 21.11
C ALA A 183 14.15 19.49 20.66
N LEU A 184 15.22 19.43 19.86
CA LEU A 184 15.86 20.60 19.26
C LEU A 184 14.93 21.32 18.26
N ASP A 185 14.16 20.59 17.45
CA ASP A 185 13.16 21.19 16.55
C ASP A 185 12.03 21.89 17.34
N GLU A 186 11.64 21.33 18.47
CA GLU A 186 10.66 21.96 19.37
C GLU A 186 11.20 23.28 19.93
N LEU A 187 12.43 23.28 20.46
CA LEU A 187 13.11 24.48 20.97
C LEU A 187 13.26 25.57 19.90
N ALA A 188 13.63 25.18 18.68
CA ALA A 188 13.74 26.12 17.56
C ALA A 188 12.39 26.73 17.20
N ALA A 189 11.31 25.93 17.23
CA ALA A 189 9.97 26.41 16.95
C ALA A 189 9.40 27.29 18.08
N GLU A 190 9.81 27.11 19.33
CA GLU A 190 9.46 27.99 20.44
C GLU A 190 10.13 29.36 20.27
N ARG A 191 11.45 29.41 19.99
CA ARG A 191 12.19 30.67 19.76
C ARG A 191 11.60 31.50 18.61
N GLY A 192 11.25 30.85 17.48
CA GLY A 192 10.67 31.56 16.35
C GLY A 192 9.23 32.07 16.60
N ARG A 193 8.57 31.68 17.70
CA ARG A 193 7.29 32.24 18.12
C ARG A 193 7.45 33.46 19.05
N ASP A 194 8.54 33.51 19.80
CA ASP A 194 8.79 34.61 20.74
C ASP A 194 9.38 35.86 20.03
N GLU A 195 9.81 35.70 18.77
CA GLU A 195 10.38 36.78 17.93
C GLU A 195 9.35 37.49 17.02
N VAL A 196 8.08 37.03 17.00
CA VAL A 196 6.99 37.60 16.21
C VAL A 196 5.95 38.30 17.12
#